data_a4427b33b154a3f1c6e23cd1fd068ed6
#
_entry.id   a4427b33b154a3f1c6e23cd1fd068ed6
#
_cell.length_a   1.000
_cell.length_b   1.000
_cell.length_c   1.000
_cell.angle_alpha   90.00
_cell.angle_beta   90.00
_cell.angle_gamma   90.00
#
_symmetry.space_group_name_H-M   'P 1'
#
loop_
_entity.id
_entity.type
_entity.pdbx_description
1 polymer ?
#
loop_
_entity_poly.entity_id
_entity_poly.type
_entity_poly.pdbx_seq_one_letter_code
_entity_poly.pdbx_strand_id
1 'polypeptide(L)'
;MKSILLTFIFTLTAFTAQADNSKFGAAGILSKKNSEDLPEATLSSGMPLLEPAELTLKSGTYYEWDITSDGSQELAVAGAEFLRAIWIDEIVINGIEIRPMGVDNIEFDEEGTVEISFVAIKPGTYGFGVPGRDLQSIQITIK
;
A
#
# COMPACT_ATOMS: atom_id res chain seq x y z
N MET A 1 -67.29 30.87 20.92
CA MET A 1 -66.50 29.98 20.02
C MET A 1 -65.04 30.39 20.10
N LYS A 2 -64.18 29.60 20.75
CA LYS A 2 -62.74 29.87 20.90
C LYS A 2 -62.03 29.07 19.81
N SER A 3 -61.44 29.76 18.80
CA SER A 3 -60.58 29.13 17.79
C SER A 3 -59.20 28.81 18.41
N ILE A 4 -58.85 27.54 18.41
CA ILE A 4 -57.50 27.05 18.74
C ILE A 4 -56.68 27.04 17.46
N LEU A 5 -55.68 27.95 17.41
CA LEU A 5 -54.73 27.98 16.33
C LEU A 5 -53.60 26.98 16.64
N LEU A 6 -53.59 25.86 15.93
CA LEU A 6 -52.57 24.82 16.07
C LEU A 6 -51.36 25.20 15.20
N THR A 7 -50.27 25.71 15.85
CA THR A 7 -49.02 26.05 15.18
C THR A 7 -48.19 24.78 15.03
N PHE A 8 -48.05 24.29 13.79
CA PHE A 8 -47.18 23.16 13.43
C PHE A 8 -45.73 23.68 13.30
N ILE A 9 -44.87 23.37 14.27
CA ILE A 9 -43.45 23.67 14.20
C ILE A 9 -42.78 22.54 13.37
N PHE A 10 -42.41 22.85 12.15
CA PHE A 10 -41.63 21.94 11.31
C PHE A 10 -40.14 22.09 11.69
N THR A 11 -39.63 21.18 12.49
CA THR A 11 -38.17 21.11 12.77
C THR A 11 -37.46 20.55 11.56
N LEU A 12 -36.81 21.44 10.80
CA LEU A 12 -35.93 21.08 9.69
C LEU A 12 -34.62 20.54 10.28
N THR A 13 -34.48 19.22 10.40
CA THR A 13 -33.18 18.59 10.71
C THR A 13 -32.30 18.70 9.49
N ALA A 14 -31.36 19.65 9.53
CA ALA A 14 -30.29 19.72 8.52
C ALA A 14 -29.37 18.49 8.72
N PHE A 15 -29.46 17.52 7.84
CA PHE A 15 -28.43 16.51 7.69
C PHE A 15 -27.20 17.21 7.09
N THR A 16 -26.22 17.51 7.92
CA THR A 16 -24.88 17.87 7.44
C THR A 16 -24.27 16.59 6.84
N ALA A 17 -24.32 16.48 5.52
CA ALA A 17 -23.48 15.51 4.82
C ALA A 17 -22.02 15.90 5.12
N GLN A 18 -21.38 15.17 6.02
CA GLN A 18 -19.96 15.28 6.25
C GLN A 18 -19.29 14.65 5.03
N ALA A 19 -18.83 15.48 4.10
CA ALA A 19 -17.99 15.02 3.01
C ALA A 19 -16.74 14.39 3.64
N ASP A 20 -16.52 13.11 3.40
CA ASP A 20 -15.27 12.44 3.74
C ASP A 20 -14.16 13.12 2.95
N ASN A 21 -13.41 14.01 3.62
CA ASN A 21 -12.30 14.77 3.01
C ASN A 21 -11.10 13.90 2.63
N SER A 22 -11.17 12.59 2.83
CA SER A 22 -10.09 11.66 2.48
C SER A 22 -10.09 11.29 0.99
N LYS A 23 -11.14 11.60 0.24
CA LYS A 23 -11.25 11.20 -1.17
C LYS A 23 -11.22 12.40 -2.10
N PHE A 24 -10.01 12.84 -2.40
CA PHE A 24 -9.78 13.86 -3.45
C PHE A 24 -9.97 13.30 -4.88
N GLY A 25 -10.53 12.10 -5.04
CA GLY A 25 -10.48 11.39 -6.30
C GLY A 25 -9.03 11.12 -6.72
N ALA A 26 -8.77 10.94 -8.00
CA ALA A 26 -7.43 10.67 -8.51
C ALA A 26 -6.42 11.79 -8.22
N ALA A 27 -6.86 13.04 -8.10
CA ALA A 27 -5.97 14.18 -7.88
C ALA A 27 -5.27 14.20 -6.50
N GLY A 28 -5.82 13.48 -5.50
CA GLY A 28 -5.24 13.41 -4.15
C GLY A 28 -4.45 12.15 -3.87
N ILE A 29 -4.39 11.23 -4.83
CA ILE A 29 -3.88 9.87 -4.60
C ILE A 29 -2.39 9.87 -4.21
N LEU A 30 -1.59 10.76 -4.81
CA LEU A 30 -0.16 10.93 -4.54
C LEU A 30 0.13 12.02 -3.49
N SER A 31 -0.87 12.48 -2.77
CA SER A 31 -0.64 13.48 -1.73
C SER A 31 -0.03 12.85 -0.48
N LYS A 32 0.90 13.56 0.18
CA LYS A 32 1.50 13.13 1.44
C LYS A 32 0.47 12.80 2.55
N LYS A 33 -0.75 13.32 2.47
CA LYS A 33 -1.83 12.98 3.40
C LYS A 33 -2.45 11.60 3.14
N ASN A 34 -2.19 11.02 1.99
CA ASN A 34 -2.62 9.69 1.57
C ASN A 34 -1.48 8.67 1.60
N SER A 35 -0.29 9.04 2.11
CA SER A 35 0.87 8.17 2.20
C SER A 35 0.92 7.45 3.54
N GLU A 36 1.29 6.17 3.51
CA GLU A 36 1.53 5.31 4.66
C GLU A 36 2.83 4.52 4.43
N ASP A 37 3.70 4.47 5.45
CA ASP A 37 4.90 3.66 5.43
C ASP A 37 4.57 2.21 5.78
N LEU A 38 5.15 1.26 5.06
CA LEU A 38 5.05 -0.17 5.38
C LEU A 38 6.22 -0.61 6.27
N PRO A 39 6.04 -1.66 7.07
CA PRO A 39 7.16 -2.25 7.80
C PRO A 39 8.20 -2.77 6.82
N GLU A 40 9.47 -2.50 7.12
CA GLU A 40 10.62 -2.92 6.32
C GLU A 40 10.64 -4.44 6.14
N ALA A 41 10.81 -4.88 4.90
CA ALA A 41 11.02 -6.28 4.56
C ALA A 41 12.53 -6.57 4.47
N THR A 42 13.00 -7.61 5.17
CA THR A 42 14.43 -7.93 5.21
C THR A 42 14.71 -9.26 4.53
N LEU A 43 15.58 -9.23 3.52
CA LEU A 43 16.14 -10.40 2.86
C LEU A 43 17.41 -10.83 3.58
N SER A 44 17.33 -11.93 4.32
CA SER A 44 18.43 -12.54 5.06
C SER A 44 18.35 -14.07 4.93
N SER A 45 19.49 -14.71 4.83
CA SER A 45 19.55 -16.17 4.66
C SER A 45 18.92 -16.90 5.84
N GLY A 46 17.86 -17.69 5.57
CA GLY A 46 17.17 -18.50 6.57
C GLY A 46 16.28 -17.73 7.55
N MET A 47 16.04 -16.44 7.30
CA MET A 47 15.15 -15.61 8.12
C MET A 47 13.85 -15.33 7.34
N PRO A 48 12.71 -15.07 8.03
CA PRO A 48 11.49 -14.62 7.37
C PRO A 48 11.68 -13.25 6.74
N LEU A 49 11.00 -13.02 5.61
CA LEU A 49 11.02 -11.72 4.92
C LEU A 49 10.39 -10.61 5.77
N LEU A 50 9.35 -10.95 6.53
CA LEU A 50 8.60 -10.05 7.41
C LEU A 50 7.93 -10.88 8.52
N GLU A 51 7.78 -10.30 9.71
CA GLU A 51 6.99 -10.86 10.81
C GLU A 51 5.97 -9.84 11.35
N PRO A 52 4.66 -10.16 11.31
CA PRO A 52 4.05 -11.36 10.73
C PRO A 52 4.19 -11.41 9.21
N ALA A 53 4.17 -12.61 8.61
CA ALA A 53 4.33 -12.83 7.18
C ALA A 53 3.08 -12.42 6.37
N GLU A 54 2.51 -11.28 6.72
CA GLU A 54 1.30 -10.73 6.08
C GLU A 54 1.26 -9.21 6.13
N LEU A 55 0.68 -8.60 5.09
CA LEU A 55 0.36 -7.19 5.02
C LEU A 55 -1.09 -6.99 4.62
N THR A 56 -1.74 -5.99 5.20
CA THR A 56 -3.06 -5.54 4.74
C THR A 56 -2.95 -4.10 4.23
N LEU A 57 -3.27 -3.90 2.96
CA LEU A 57 -3.24 -2.63 2.28
C LEU A 57 -4.66 -2.15 1.98
N LYS A 58 -4.84 -0.84 1.92
CA LYS A 58 -6.08 -0.19 1.53
C LYS A 58 -5.98 0.30 0.09
N SER A 59 -6.93 -0.11 -0.76
CA SER A 59 -6.99 0.36 -2.14
C SER A 59 -7.13 1.89 -2.22
N GLY A 60 -6.36 2.52 -3.09
CA GLY A 60 -6.29 3.98 -3.25
C GLY A 60 -5.34 4.67 -2.27
N THR A 61 -4.62 3.95 -1.42
CA THR A 61 -3.59 4.50 -0.54
C THR A 61 -2.22 4.39 -1.22
N TYR A 62 -1.41 5.44 -1.05
CA TYR A 62 -0.01 5.49 -1.47
C TYR A 62 0.84 4.90 -0.36
N TYR A 63 1.73 3.98 -0.70
CA TYR A 63 2.62 3.29 0.24
C TYR A 63 4.07 3.51 -0.15
N GLU A 64 4.92 3.68 0.87
CA GLU A 64 6.37 3.66 0.77
C GLU A 64 6.87 2.39 1.48
N TRP A 65 7.66 1.57 0.79
CA TRP A 65 8.08 0.27 1.28
C TRP A 65 9.55 0.00 1.03
N ASP A 66 10.30 -0.09 2.12
CA ASP A 66 11.71 -0.48 2.11
C ASP A 66 11.85 -2.00 2.06
N ILE A 67 12.65 -2.48 1.13
CA ILE A 67 13.12 -3.87 1.04
C ILE A 67 14.64 -3.85 1.13
N THR A 68 15.18 -4.45 2.19
CA THR A 68 16.60 -4.44 2.48
C THR A 68 17.18 -5.84 2.43
N SER A 69 18.31 -6.00 1.75
CA SER A 69 19.15 -7.21 1.81
C SER A 69 20.34 -6.99 2.73
N ASP A 70 20.63 -7.97 3.57
CA ASP A 70 21.85 -8.00 4.42
C ASP A 70 23.09 -8.54 3.70
N GLY A 71 22.95 -8.88 2.40
CA GLY A 71 24.02 -9.43 1.58
C GLY A 71 24.46 -10.86 1.94
N SER A 72 23.75 -11.52 2.87
CA SER A 72 24.11 -12.89 3.29
C SER A 72 23.89 -13.94 2.20
N GLN A 73 23.10 -13.63 1.19
CA GLN A 73 22.83 -14.46 0.02
C GLN A 73 22.28 -13.60 -1.12
N GLU A 74 22.63 -13.92 -2.36
CA GLU A 74 21.97 -13.40 -3.55
C GLU A 74 20.52 -13.89 -3.59
N LEU A 75 19.58 -12.95 -3.54
CA LEU A 75 18.14 -13.22 -3.45
C LEU A 75 17.33 -12.25 -4.30
N ALA A 76 16.31 -12.78 -4.96
CA ALA A 76 15.35 -11.97 -5.67
C ALA A 76 13.95 -12.05 -5.03
N VAL A 77 13.28 -10.93 -4.88
CA VAL A 77 11.85 -10.89 -4.54
C VAL A 77 11.02 -10.74 -5.80
N ALA A 78 9.94 -11.48 -5.86
CA ALA A 78 8.99 -11.47 -6.96
C ALA A 78 7.55 -11.62 -6.46
N GLY A 79 6.59 -11.26 -7.31
CA GLY A 79 5.17 -11.34 -7.01
C GLY A 79 4.36 -10.75 -8.16
N ALA A 80 4.41 -11.41 -9.34
CA ALA A 80 3.86 -10.86 -10.58
C ALA A 80 2.38 -10.44 -10.47
N GLU A 81 1.57 -11.16 -9.69
CA GLU A 81 0.16 -10.81 -9.50
C GLU A 81 0.01 -9.59 -8.58
N PHE A 82 0.81 -9.48 -7.52
CA PHE A 82 0.86 -8.30 -6.66
C PHE A 82 1.34 -7.07 -7.43
N LEU A 83 2.47 -7.19 -8.14
CA LEU A 83 3.06 -6.09 -8.91
C LEU A 83 2.13 -5.58 -10.02
N ARG A 84 1.19 -6.39 -10.51
CA ARG A 84 0.13 -5.97 -11.43
C ARG A 84 -1.13 -5.42 -10.73
N ALA A 85 -1.23 -5.60 -9.44
CA ALA A 85 -2.35 -5.09 -8.63
C ALA A 85 -2.10 -3.70 -8.05
N ILE A 86 -0.89 -3.17 -8.23
CA ILE A 86 -0.44 -1.85 -7.78
C ILE A 86 -0.01 -0.98 -8.96
N TRP A 87 0.06 0.31 -8.73
CA TRP A 87 0.73 1.24 -9.64
C TRP A 87 1.99 1.76 -8.95
N ILE A 88 3.15 1.38 -9.48
CA ILE A 88 4.46 1.81 -8.96
C ILE A 88 4.72 3.23 -9.47
N ASP A 89 4.89 4.18 -8.54
CA ASP A 89 5.27 5.55 -8.87
C ASP A 89 6.77 5.64 -9.09
N GLU A 90 7.54 5.14 -8.12
CA GLU A 90 9.00 5.17 -8.22
C GLU A 90 9.66 4.03 -7.45
N ILE A 91 10.89 3.77 -7.80
CA ILE A 91 11.82 2.90 -7.09
C ILE A 91 13.07 3.74 -6.81
N VAL A 92 13.48 3.80 -5.54
CA VAL A 92 14.67 4.56 -5.13
C VAL A 92 15.77 3.61 -4.68
N ILE A 93 16.96 3.78 -5.26
CA ILE A 93 18.17 3.02 -4.92
C ILE A 93 19.31 4.02 -4.75
N ASN A 94 19.86 4.14 -3.53
CA ASN A 94 20.97 5.07 -3.23
C ASN A 94 20.73 6.51 -3.73
N GLY A 95 19.48 7.00 -3.59
CA GLY A 95 19.09 8.34 -4.04
C GLY A 95 18.89 8.48 -5.55
N ILE A 96 18.89 7.37 -6.30
CA ILE A 96 18.53 7.34 -7.72
C ILE A 96 17.06 6.94 -7.81
N GLU A 97 16.23 7.83 -8.34
CA GLU A 97 14.81 7.59 -8.62
C GLU A 97 14.63 6.95 -9.99
N ILE A 98 13.94 5.83 -10.04
CA ILE A 98 13.56 5.12 -11.25
C ILE A 98 12.04 5.15 -11.35
N ARG A 99 11.50 5.57 -12.50
CA ARG A 99 10.05 5.54 -12.79
C ARG A 99 9.74 4.44 -13.78
N PRO A 100 9.47 3.22 -13.28
CA PRO A 100 9.34 2.05 -14.16
C PRO A 100 7.96 2.00 -14.83
N MET A 101 7.90 1.45 -16.02
CA MET A 101 6.61 1.07 -16.65
C MET A 101 6.07 -0.26 -16.12
N GLY A 102 6.89 -1.04 -15.44
CA GLY A 102 6.56 -2.29 -14.79
C GLY A 102 7.82 -2.94 -14.23
N VAL A 103 7.63 -3.80 -13.24
CA VAL A 103 8.69 -4.57 -12.57
C VAL A 103 8.24 -6.02 -12.49
N ASP A 104 9.15 -6.94 -12.77
CA ASP A 104 8.92 -8.38 -12.63
C ASP A 104 9.46 -8.93 -11.31
N ASN A 105 10.71 -8.59 -11.01
CA ASN A 105 11.39 -8.91 -9.76
C ASN A 105 12.43 -7.85 -9.43
N ILE A 106 12.97 -7.92 -8.22
CA ILE A 106 14.11 -7.12 -7.77
C ILE A 106 15.10 -8.08 -7.15
N GLU A 107 16.32 -8.14 -7.73
CA GLU A 107 17.40 -9.00 -7.29
C GLU A 107 18.45 -8.20 -6.54
N PHE A 108 18.92 -8.76 -5.44
CA PHE A 108 19.96 -8.20 -4.60
C PHE A 108 21.18 -9.11 -4.67
N ASP A 109 22.24 -8.66 -5.29
CA ASP A 109 23.54 -9.37 -5.36
C ASP A 109 24.36 -9.14 -4.10
N GLU A 110 24.15 -7.98 -3.44
CA GLU A 110 24.88 -7.54 -2.26
C GLU A 110 23.93 -6.92 -1.23
N GLU A 111 24.47 -6.42 -0.12
CA GLU A 111 23.67 -5.66 0.84
C GLU A 111 23.18 -4.34 0.21
N GLY A 112 21.97 -3.95 0.55
CA GLY A 112 21.40 -2.71 0.05
C GLY A 112 19.91 -2.60 0.33
N THR A 113 19.38 -1.39 0.13
CA THR A 113 17.96 -1.09 0.30
C THR A 113 17.38 -0.55 -0.99
N VAL A 114 16.20 -1.02 -1.32
CA VAL A 114 15.35 -0.52 -2.39
C VAL A 114 14.06 -0.02 -1.75
N GLU A 115 13.74 1.25 -1.93
CA GLU A 115 12.42 1.80 -1.59
C GLU A 115 11.51 1.69 -2.80
N ILE A 116 10.30 1.17 -2.62
CA ILE A 116 9.26 1.11 -3.64
C ILE A 116 8.09 1.95 -3.19
N SER A 117 7.79 3.00 -3.94
CA SER A 117 6.63 3.85 -3.71
C SER A 117 5.52 3.49 -4.71
N PHE A 118 4.33 3.18 -4.22
CA PHE A 118 3.23 2.70 -5.06
C PHE A 118 1.84 3.02 -4.50
N VAL A 119 0.85 3.00 -5.39
CA VAL A 119 -0.57 3.02 -5.02
C VAL A 119 -1.13 1.61 -5.10
N ALA A 120 -1.77 1.12 -4.03
CA ALA A 120 -2.53 -0.12 -4.06
C ALA A 120 -3.82 0.09 -4.88
N ILE A 121 -4.05 -0.71 -5.94
CA ILE A 121 -5.16 -0.50 -6.89
C ILE A 121 -6.21 -1.60 -6.80
N LYS A 122 -5.83 -2.85 -7.06
CA LYS A 122 -6.76 -3.93 -7.26
C LYS A 122 -6.97 -4.74 -5.98
N PRO A 123 -8.19 -4.75 -5.37
CA PRO A 123 -8.49 -5.60 -4.24
C PRO A 123 -8.25 -7.08 -4.54
N GLY A 124 -7.72 -7.80 -3.55
CA GLY A 124 -7.40 -9.23 -3.67
C GLY A 124 -6.34 -9.65 -2.66
N THR A 125 -5.95 -10.92 -2.72
CA THR A 125 -4.88 -11.50 -1.89
C THR A 125 -3.79 -12.04 -2.81
N TYR A 126 -2.55 -11.66 -2.54
CA TYR A 126 -1.40 -11.86 -3.42
C TYR A 126 -0.22 -12.41 -2.62
N GLY A 127 0.60 -13.23 -3.25
CA GLY A 127 1.90 -13.62 -2.72
C GLY A 127 3.01 -12.67 -3.19
N PHE A 128 3.98 -12.39 -2.32
CA PHE A 128 5.19 -11.66 -2.64
C PHE A 128 6.36 -12.20 -1.81
N GLY A 129 7.53 -12.35 -2.41
CA GLY A 129 8.72 -12.84 -1.70
C GLY A 129 9.69 -13.59 -2.61
N VAL A 130 10.56 -14.41 -2.03
CA VAL A 130 11.57 -15.18 -2.75
C VAL A 130 10.93 -16.44 -3.35
N PRO A 131 10.96 -16.61 -4.69
CA PRO A 131 10.35 -17.75 -5.35
C PRO A 131 10.85 -19.09 -4.79
N GLY A 132 9.91 -19.97 -4.43
CA GLY A 132 10.21 -21.31 -3.90
C GLY A 132 10.69 -21.34 -2.44
N ARG A 133 10.58 -20.24 -1.71
CA ARG A 133 10.97 -20.15 -0.29
C ARG A 133 9.81 -19.65 0.56
N ASP A 134 9.06 -20.56 1.18
CA ASP A 134 7.88 -20.22 1.99
C ASP A 134 8.21 -19.28 3.15
N LEU A 135 9.36 -19.48 3.83
CA LEU A 135 9.80 -18.65 4.94
C LEU A 135 10.05 -17.19 4.52
N GLN A 136 10.47 -17.00 3.28
CA GLN A 136 10.78 -15.67 2.71
C GLN A 136 9.66 -15.20 1.77
N SER A 137 8.43 -15.60 2.06
CA SER A 137 7.24 -15.20 1.31
C SER A 137 6.18 -14.66 2.27
N ILE A 138 5.46 -13.64 1.84
CA ILE A 138 4.39 -13.01 2.60
C ILE A 138 3.11 -12.99 1.80
N GLN A 139 1.99 -12.89 2.51
CA GLN A 139 0.68 -12.68 1.92
C GLN A 139 0.30 -11.19 2.02
N ILE A 140 -0.07 -10.58 0.91
CA ILE A 140 -0.50 -9.18 0.84
C ILE A 140 -1.98 -9.15 0.46
N THR A 141 -2.82 -8.58 1.33
CA THR A 141 -4.24 -8.39 1.07
C THR A 141 -4.55 -6.92 0.82
N ILE A 142 -5.06 -6.59 -0.37
CA ILE A 142 -5.57 -5.25 -0.72
C ILE A 142 -7.10 -5.26 -0.54
N LYS A 143 -7.63 -4.31 0.27
CA LYS A 143 -9.07 -4.17 0.57
C LYS A 143 -9.63 -2.88 0.01
#